data_b333883ea7e3e926898645c9453b03fc
#
_entry.id   b333883ea7e3e926898645c9453b03fc
#
_cell.length_a   1.000
_cell.length_b   1.000
_cell.length_c   1.000
_cell.angle_alpha   90.00
_cell.angle_beta   90.00
_cell.angle_gamma   90.00
#
_symmetry.space_group_name_H-M   'P 1'
#
loop_
_entity.id
_entity.type
_entity.pdbx_description
1 polymer ?
#
loop_
_entity_poly.entity_id
_entity_poly.type
_entity_poly.pdbx_seq_one_letter_code
_entity_poly.pdbx_strand_id
1 'polypeptide(L)'
;MSRRWLKSLLVVVLALCAQGAMAQMPNPYGANITVDKAKIMAAAALAEARKHDWRMAVAIVDTGGYLVYYEKMENTQLGSATVAIDKARSAVLFKRPTKVLQDGLAGGGAGLRLLRLEGAVPIDGGLPLLVDGKIVGAIGLSGANSDEDALCAKAGADTLK
;
A
#
# COMPACT_ATOMS: atom_id res chain seq x y z
N MET A 1 -41.60 3.01 -33.10
CA MET A 1 -40.81 2.06 -32.28
C MET A 1 -41.76 1.19 -31.48
N SER A 2 -41.70 -0.13 -31.66
CA SER A 2 -42.68 -1.03 -31.04
C SER A 2 -42.34 -1.21 -29.53
N ARG A 3 -43.41 -1.37 -28.72
CA ARG A 3 -43.31 -1.63 -27.25
C ARG A 3 -42.36 -2.80 -26.88
N ARG A 4 -42.11 -3.71 -27.83
CA ARG A 4 -41.21 -4.87 -27.66
C ARG A 4 -39.73 -4.42 -27.59
N TRP A 5 -39.32 -3.44 -28.39
CA TRP A 5 -37.93 -2.91 -28.41
C TRP A 5 -37.59 -2.15 -27.12
N LEU A 6 -38.57 -1.41 -26.57
CA LEU A 6 -38.36 -0.72 -25.28
C LEU A 6 -38.15 -1.72 -24.11
N LYS A 7 -38.88 -2.82 -24.11
CA LYS A 7 -38.73 -3.87 -23.09
C LYS A 7 -37.37 -4.57 -23.19
N SER A 8 -36.91 -4.86 -24.42
CA SER A 8 -35.59 -5.46 -24.63
C SER A 8 -34.44 -4.52 -24.25
N LEU A 9 -34.57 -3.22 -24.53
CA LEU A 9 -33.57 -2.21 -24.09
C LEU A 9 -33.51 -2.08 -22.57
N LEU A 10 -34.67 -2.11 -21.90
CA LEU A 10 -34.73 -2.01 -20.45
C LEU A 10 -34.08 -3.22 -19.73
N VAL A 11 -34.23 -4.42 -20.28
CA VAL A 11 -33.62 -5.65 -19.75
C VAL A 11 -32.12 -5.63 -19.94
N VAL A 12 -31.61 -5.14 -21.07
CA VAL A 12 -30.17 -5.02 -21.32
C VAL A 12 -29.54 -3.96 -20.41
N VAL A 13 -30.19 -2.83 -20.17
CA VAL A 13 -29.70 -1.79 -19.27
C VAL A 13 -29.68 -2.27 -17.80
N LEU A 14 -30.71 -3.02 -17.36
CA LEU A 14 -30.70 -3.62 -16.02
C LEU A 14 -29.62 -4.70 -15.86
N ALA A 15 -29.32 -5.47 -16.91
CA ALA A 15 -28.26 -6.49 -16.87
C ALA A 15 -26.85 -5.87 -16.81
N LEU A 16 -26.62 -4.69 -17.41
CA LEU A 16 -25.35 -3.96 -17.29
C LEU A 16 -25.17 -3.28 -15.92
N CYS A 17 -26.25 -2.93 -15.23
CA CYS A 17 -26.17 -2.35 -13.88
C CYS A 17 -25.96 -3.41 -12.78
N ALA A 18 -26.10 -4.69 -13.08
CA ALA A 18 -25.92 -5.79 -12.14
C ALA A 18 -24.48 -6.31 -12.05
N GLN A 19 -23.51 -5.66 -12.70
CA GLN A 19 -22.11 -5.77 -12.29
C GLN A 19 -21.92 -4.96 -10.99
N GLY A 20 -22.61 -5.42 -9.94
CA GLY A 20 -22.42 -4.94 -8.60
C GLY A 20 -20.91 -4.95 -8.32
N ALA A 21 -20.37 -3.83 -7.89
CA ALA A 21 -19.03 -3.75 -7.36
C ALA A 21 -18.93 -4.83 -6.27
N MET A 22 -18.48 -6.03 -6.64
CA MET A 22 -18.02 -7.03 -5.68
C MET A 22 -16.97 -6.31 -4.89
N ALA A 23 -17.28 -5.91 -3.67
CA ALA A 23 -16.30 -5.36 -2.75
C ALA A 23 -15.18 -6.39 -2.70
N GLN A 24 -14.05 -6.09 -3.34
CA GLN A 24 -12.92 -7.00 -3.39
C GLN A 24 -12.52 -7.28 -1.95
N MET A 25 -12.73 -8.52 -1.51
CA MET A 25 -12.35 -8.93 -0.16
C MET A 25 -10.85 -8.70 -0.01
N PRO A 26 -10.41 -8.03 1.07
CA PRO A 26 -8.98 -7.84 1.28
C PRO A 26 -8.27 -9.19 1.27
N ASN A 27 -7.08 -9.25 0.66
CA ASN A 27 -6.28 -10.46 0.60
C ASN A 27 -6.09 -11.06 1.99
N PRO A 28 -6.20 -12.40 2.17
CA PRO A 28 -5.94 -13.04 3.45
C PRO A 28 -4.47 -12.89 3.84
N TYR A 29 -4.17 -12.99 5.12
CA TYR A 29 -2.80 -13.11 5.58
C TYR A 29 -2.24 -14.51 5.29
N GLY A 30 -0.96 -14.55 4.89
CA GLY A 30 -0.18 -15.77 4.67
C GLY A 30 0.91 -15.96 5.73
N ALA A 31 1.92 -16.76 5.40
CA ALA A 31 3.12 -16.90 6.22
C ALA A 31 3.91 -15.58 6.22
N ASN A 32 4.59 -15.30 7.34
CA ASN A 32 5.41 -14.10 7.45
C ASN A 32 6.58 -14.10 6.46
N ILE A 33 6.92 -12.92 5.96
CA ILE A 33 8.11 -12.72 5.16
C ILE A 33 9.37 -13.06 5.96
N THR A 34 10.35 -13.68 5.31
CA THR A 34 11.64 -13.99 5.94
C THR A 34 12.55 -12.76 5.94
N VAL A 35 13.50 -12.72 6.88
CA VAL A 35 14.49 -11.63 6.96
C VAL A 35 15.36 -11.55 5.70
N ASP A 36 15.65 -12.67 5.05
CA ASP A 36 16.48 -12.70 3.84
C ASP A 36 15.74 -12.05 2.65
N LYS A 37 14.46 -12.35 2.46
CA LYS A 37 13.62 -11.66 1.48
C LYS A 37 13.49 -10.17 1.81
N ALA A 38 13.29 -9.83 3.08
CA ALA A 38 13.21 -8.44 3.52
C ALA A 38 14.48 -7.63 3.19
N LYS A 39 15.67 -8.21 3.37
CA LYS A 39 16.94 -7.57 3.00
C LYS A 39 17.06 -7.31 1.50
N ILE A 40 16.67 -8.28 0.66
CA ILE A 40 16.69 -8.13 -0.81
C ILE A 40 15.77 -6.97 -1.22
N MET A 41 14.58 -6.91 -0.65
CA MET A 41 13.59 -5.87 -0.95
C MET A 41 14.08 -4.48 -0.51
N ALA A 42 14.64 -4.39 0.71
CA ALA A 42 15.19 -3.15 1.21
C ALA A 42 16.35 -2.65 0.34
N ALA A 43 17.25 -3.55 -0.08
CA ALA A 43 18.36 -3.21 -0.96
C ALA A 43 17.88 -2.66 -2.31
N ALA A 44 16.84 -3.27 -2.91
CA ALA A 44 16.26 -2.81 -4.17
C ALA A 44 15.57 -1.44 -4.02
N ALA A 45 14.80 -1.25 -2.95
CA ALA A 45 14.13 0.01 -2.65
C ALA A 45 15.14 1.17 -2.46
N LEU A 46 16.20 0.92 -1.69
CA LEU A 46 17.25 1.93 -1.48
C LEU A 46 18.15 2.13 -2.71
N ALA A 47 18.31 1.11 -3.57
CA ALA A 47 18.96 1.27 -4.85
C ALA A 47 18.18 2.22 -5.78
N GLU A 48 16.84 2.11 -5.79
CA GLU A 48 15.99 3.04 -6.52
C GLU A 48 16.14 4.48 -5.99
N ALA A 49 16.07 4.66 -4.67
CA ALA A 49 16.27 5.97 -4.04
C ALA A 49 17.61 6.61 -4.42
N ARG A 50 18.70 5.82 -4.48
CA ARG A 50 20.04 6.33 -4.86
C ARG A 50 20.11 6.85 -6.28
N LYS A 51 19.32 6.29 -7.23
CA LYS A 51 19.29 6.79 -8.62
C LYS A 51 18.81 8.23 -8.72
N HIS A 52 17.99 8.65 -7.76
CA HIS A 52 17.37 9.98 -7.72
C HIS A 52 18.01 10.89 -6.65
N ASP A 53 19.07 10.43 -5.97
CA ASP A 53 19.71 11.12 -4.83
C ASP A 53 18.78 11.38 -3.64
N TRP A 54 17.73 10.59 -3.50
CA TRP A 54 16.83 10.65 -2.34
C TRP A 54 17.42 9.91 -1.14
N ARG A 55 17.30 10.51 0.05
CA ARG A 55 17.77 9.93 1.31
C ARG A 55 16.60 9.36 2.09
N MET A 56 16.52 8.04 2.16
CA MET A 56 15.34 7.35 2.66
C MET A 56 15.64 6.39 3.81
N ALA A 57 14.60 6.15 4.62
CA ALA A 57 14.48 5.00 5.50
C ALA A 57 13.53 3.99 4.87
N VAL A 58 13.85 2.70 5.00
CA VAL A 58 13.02 1.57 4.60
C VAL A 58 12.71 0.72 5.82
N ALA A 59 11.45 0.30 5.94
CA ALA A 59 11.00 -0.64 6.96
C ALA A 59 10.20 -1.77 6.31
N ILE A 60 10.43 -3.00 6.73
CA ILE A 60 9.65 -4.17 6.35
C ILE A 60 9.13 -4.81 7.61
N VAL A 61 7.81 -5.04 7.64
CA VAL A 61 7.11 -5.64 8.76
C VAL A 61 6.48 -6.98 8.35
N ASP A 62 6.24 -7.84 9.33
CA ASP A 62 5.51 -9.09 9.15
C ASP A 62 3.99 -8.87 9.09
N THR A 63 3.20 -9.95 9.05
CA THR A 63 1.73 -9.88 8.98
C THR A 63 1.08 -9.30 10.23
N GLY A 64 1.77 -9.31 11.37
CA GLY A 64 1.35 -8.69 12.63
C GLY A 64 1.75 -7.22 12.76
N GLY A 65 2.51 -6.69 11.78
CA GLY A 65 3.05 -5.33 11.83
C GLY A 65 4.32 -5.19 12.66
N TYR A 66 4.97 -6.31 13.03
CA TYR A 66 6.24 -6.28 13.74
C TYR A 66 7.40 -6.11 12.78
N LEU A 67 8.40 -5.32 13.18
CA LEU A 67 9.56 -5.01 12.36
C LEU A 67 10.42 -6.26 12.10
N VAL A 68 10.63 -6.59 10.81
CA VAL A 68 11.50 -7.69 10.35
C VAL A 68 12.85 -7.14 9.91
N TYR A 69 12.85 -6.01 9.19
CA TYR A 69 14.07 -5.36 8.72
C TYR A 69 13.88 -3.85 8.63
N TYR A 70 14.95 -3.13 8.93
CA TYR A 70 14.99 -1.67 8.85
C TYR A 70 16.38 -1.21 8.44
N GLU A 71 16.42 -0.23 7.53
CA GLU A 71 17.65 0.46 7.16
C GLU A 71 17.34 1.94 6.91
N LYS A 72 18.25 2.81 7.37
CA LYS A 72 18.16 4.25 7.14
C LYS A 72 19.45 4.72 6.47
N MET A 73 19.34 5.39 5.32
CA MET A 73 20.49 6.01 4.67
C MET A 73 21.04 7.16 5.50
N GLU A 74 22.31 7.45 5.32
CA GLU A 74 22.91 8.66 5.89
C GLU A 74 22.19 9.91 5.40
N ASN A 75 22.10 10.92 6.27
CA ASN A 75 21.45 12.21 6.00
C ASN A 75 19.93 12.12 5.72
N THR A 76 19.29 10.98 5.95
CA THR A 76 17.81 10.90 5.96
C THR A 76 17.27 11.73 7.12
N GLN A 77 16.22 12.51 6.89
CA GLN A 77 15.57 13.29 7.94
C GLN A 77 15.12 12.41 9.12
N LEU A 78 15.21 12.93 10.34
CA LEU A 78 15.00 12.11 11.54
C LEU A 78 13.59 11.49 11.62
N GLY A 79 12.56 12.26 11.27
CA GLY A 79 11.17 11.79 11.30
C GLY A 79 10.89 10.61 10.36
N SER A 80 11.62 10.49 9.25
CA SER A 80 11.43 9.40 8.28
C SER A 80 11.70 8.02 8.86
N ALA A 81 12.52 7.91 9.91
CA ALA A 81 12.77 6.66 10.60
C ALA A 81 11.46 6.03 11.14
N THR A 82 10.66 6.82 11.84
CA THR A 82 9.37 6.40 12.39
C THR A 82 8.32 6.28 11.28
N VAL A 83 8.26 7.27 10.39
CA VAL A 83 7.24 7.30 9.32
C VAL A 83 7.34 6.09 8.38
N ALA A 84 8.56 5.61 8.04
CA ALA A 84 8.71 4.40 7.23
C ALA A 84 8.09 3.16 7.91
N ILE A 85 8.32 3.00 9.21
CA ILE A 85 7.75 1.90 10.01
C ILE A 85 6.22 2.02 10.07
N ASP A 86 5.71 3.21 10.32
CA ASP A 86 4.28 3.46 10.46
C ASP A 86 3.53 3.27 9.14
N LYS A 87 4.13 3.66 8.00
CA LYS A 87 3.58 3.37 6.67
C LYS A 87 3.50 1.86 6.40
N ALA A 88 4.57 1.10 6.71
CA ALA A 88 4.56 -0.35 6.58
C ALA A 88 3.47 -0.99 7.46
N ARG A 89 3.40 -0.59 8.73
CA ARG A 89 2.37 -1.05 9.68
C ARG A 89 0.97 -0.75 9.19
N SER A 90 0.73 0.48 8.77
CA SER A 90 -0.56 0.89 8.23
C SER A 90 -0.96 0.04 7.02
N ALA A 91 -0.04 -0.20 6.09
CA ALA A 91 -0.31 -1.00 4.90
C ALA A 91 -0.72 -2.43 5.23
N VAL A 92 -0.02 -3.12 6.16
CA VAL A 92 -0.34 -4.50 6.53
C VAL A 92 -1.63 -4.57 7.35
N LEU A 93 -1.82 -3.70 8.34
CA LEU A 93 -2.97 -3.75 9.23
C LEU A 93 -4.29 -3.45 8.51
N PHE A 94 -4.28 -2.49 7.58
CA PHE A 94 -5.46 -2.13 6.79
C PHE A 94 -5.55 -2.85 5.44
N LYS A 95 -4.60 -3.77 5.14
CA LYS A 95 -4.58 -4.62 3.93
C LYS A 95 -4.68 -3.84 2.62
N ARG A 96 -4.04 -2.67 2.55
CA ARG A 96 -4.08 -1.79 1.38
C ARG A 96 -2.87 -0.85 1.32
N PRO A 97 -2.50 -0.38 0.13
CA PRO A 97 -1.52 0.70 0.03
C PRO A 97 -1.95 1.93 0.83
N THR A 98 -1.00 2.61 1.47
CA THR A 98 -1.29 3.84 2.22
C THR A 98 -1.79 4.96 1.32
N LYS A 99 -1.53 4.90 0.00
CA LYS A 99 -2.13 5.76 -1.03
C LYS A 99 -3.67 5.80 -0.94
N VAL A 100 -4.30 4.66 -0.72
CA VAL A 100 -5.77 4.57 -0.59
C VAL A 100 -6.27 5.39 0.60
N LEU A 101 -5.51 5.40 1.70
CA LEU A 101 -5.83 6.21 2.88
C LEU A 101 -5.59 7.70 2.60
N GLN A 102 -4.48 8.04 1.93
CA GLN A 102 -4.17 9.41 1.51
C GLN A 102 -5.27 9.99 0.64
N ASP A 103 -5.70 9.26 -0.40
CA ASP A 103 -6.75 9.71 -1.31
C ASP A 103 -8.10 9.82 -0.61
N GLY A 104 -8.41 8.86 0.27
CA GLY A 104 -9.61 8.92 1.10
C GLY A 104 -9.66 10.15 2.00
N LEU A 105 -8.53 10.53 2.61
CA LEU A 105 -8.43 11.74 3.43
C LEU A 105 -8.55 13.00 2.57
N ALA A 106 -7.85 13.04 1.43
CA ALA A 106 -7.89 14.18 0.50
C ALA A 106 -9.29 14.45 -0.06
N GLY A 107 -10.13 13.42 -0.18
CA GLY A 107 -11.54 13.55 -0.58
C GLY A 107 -12.43 14.26 0.46
N GLY A 108 -11.94 14.48 1.67
CA GLY A 108 -12.71 15.15 2.72
C GLY A 108 -13.94 14.39 3.20
N GLY A 109 -14.93 15.08 3.74
CA GLY A 109 -16.19 14.48 4.17
C GLY A 109 -16.01 13.27 5.10
N ALA A 110 -16.55 12.10 4.72
CA ALA A 110 -16.40 10.87 5.49
C ALA A 110 -14.94 10.38 5.60
N GLY A 111 -14.04 10.82 4.71
CA GLY A 111 -12.61 10.49 4.75
C GLY A 111 -11.89 11.10 5.95
N LEU A 112 -12.41 12.19 6.54
CA LEU A 112 -11.81 12.84 7.71
C LEU A 112 -11.74 11.91 8.93
N ARG A 113 -12.58 10.87 9.01
CA ARG A 113 -12.50 9.85 10.07
C ARG A 113 -11.17 9.11 10.11
N LEU A 114 -10.40 9.08 8.99
CA LEU A 114 -9.06 8.49 8.95
C LEU A 114 -8.09 9.16 9.92
N LEU A 115 -8.30 10.43 10.27
CA LEU A 115 -7.51 11.16 11.27
C LEU A 115 -7.68 10.59 12.70
N ARG A 116 -8.74 9.82 12.96
CA ARG A 116 -9.03 9.19 14.26
C ARG A 116 -8.88 7.67 14.22
N LEU A 117 -8.52 7.10 13.07
CA LEU A 117 -8.33 5.66 12.92
C LEU A 117 -6.90 5.32 13.39
N GLU A 118 -6.79 4.70 14.55
CA GLU A 118 -5.51 4.35 15.16
C GLU A 118 -4.68 3.44 14.24
N GLY A 119 -3.41 3.77 14.06
CA GLY A 119 -2.50 3.05 13.17
C GLY A 119 -2.66 3.36 11.67
N ALA A 120 -3.64 4.17 11.28
CA ALA A 120 -3.76 4.61 9.90
C ALA A 120 -2.78 5.77 9.61
N VAL A 121 -1.95 5.60 8.60
CA VAL A 121 -1.04 6.63 8.09
C VAL A 121 -1.48 7.00 6.67
N PRO A 122 -2.25 8.08 6.51
CA PRO A 122 -2.75 8.51 5.20
C PRO A 122 -1.70 9.29 4.39
N ILE A 123 -0.53 8.69 4.21
CA ILE A 123 0.61 9.22 3.45
C ILE A 123 1.18 8.08 2.61
N ASP A 124 1.27 8.26 1.30
CA ASP A 124 1.76 7.22 0.39
C ASP A 124 3.20 6.78 0.68
N GLY A 125 3.56 5.57 0.24
CA GLY A 125 4.87 4.93 0.45
C GLY A 125 4.80 3.65 1.29
N GLY A 126 3.61 3.20 1.72
CA GLY A 126 3.39 1.91 2.37
C GLY A 126 2.65 0.93 1.46
N LEU A 127 3.19 -0.28 1.25
CA LEU A 127 2.62 -1.31 0.36
C LEU A 127 2.52 -2.66 1.06
N PRO A 128 1.36 -3.36 1.02
CA PRO A 128 1.28 -4.76 1.39
C PRO A 128 2.14 -5.61 0.45
N LEU A 129 2.79 -6.64 0.99
CA LEU A 129 3.60 -7.61 0.26
C LEU A 129 2.79 -8.87 0.02
N LEU A 130 2.67 -9.30 -1.23
CA LEU A 130 1.80 -10.39 -1.63
C LEU A 130 2.61 -11.55 -2.22
N VAL A 131 2.32 -12.78 -1.75
CA VAL A 131 2.77 -14.04 -2.35
C VAL A 131 1.52 -14.92 -2.51
N ASP A 132 1.29 -15.42 -3.71
CA ASP A 132 0.12 -16.25 -4.05
C ASP A 132 -1.22 -15.64 -3.57
N GLY A 133 -1.37 -14.32 -3.73
CA GLY A 133 -2.56 -13.58 -3.32
C GLY A 133 -2.74 -13.44 -1.81
N LYS A 134 -1.74 -13.79 -0.99
CA LYS A 134 -1.76 -13.66 0.46
C LYS A 134 -0.79 -12.57 0.92
N ILE A 135 -1.18 -11.79 1.91
CA ILE A 135 -0.31 -10.79 2.52
C ILE A 135 0.69 -11.50 3.42
N VAL A 136 1.98 -11.31 3.15
CA VAL A 136 3.09 -11.91 3.92
C VAL A 136 3.82 -10.89 4.80
N GLY A 137 3.44 -9.63 4.68
CA GLY A 137 4.01 -8.49 5.39
C GLY A 137 3.72 -7.19 4.65
N ALA A 138 4.49 -6.15 4.93
CA ALA A 138 4.44 -4.89 4.20
C ALA A 138 5.79 -4.19 4.19
N ILE A 139 5.99 -3.32 3.20
CA ILE A 139 7.13 -2.42 3.07
C ILE A 139 6.65 -0.97 3.22
N GLY A 140 7.45 -0.13 3.87
CA GLY A 140 7.23 1.30 3.99
C GLY A 140 8.52 2.07 3.78
N LEU A 141 8.44 3.15 3.02
CA LEU A 141 9.54 4.08 2.79
C LEU A 141 9.15 5.49 3.20
N SER A 142 10.17 6.25 3.60
CA SER A 142 10.03 7.66 3.90
C SER A 142 11.37 8.37 3.77
N GLY A 143 11.36 9.58 3.17
CA GLY A 143 12.57 10.39 3.03
C GLY A 143 12.46 11.48 1.98
N ALA A 144 11.57 11.32 1.02
CA ALA A 144 11.29 12.27 -0.07
C ALA A 144 9.80 12.66 -0.07
N ASN A 145 9.23 13.05 -1.22
CA ASN A 145 7.79 13.21 -1.35
C ASN A 145 7.10 11.85 -1.29
N SER A 146 5.83 11.83 -0.93
CA SER A 146 5.11 10.57 -0.69
C SER A 146 4.97 9.67 -1.92
N ASP A 147 4.86 10.23 -3.12
CA ASP A 147 4.86 9.52 -4.40
C ASP A 147 6.25 8.95 -4.75
N GLU A 148 7.32 9.65 -4.39
CA GLU A 148 8.70 9.19 -4.53
C GLU A 148 9.00 8.05 -3.54
N ASP A 149 8.51 8.16 -2.30
CA ASP A 149 8.55 7.08 -1.31
C ASP A 149 7.85 5.81 -1.86
N ALA A 150 6.67 5.99 -2.49
CA ALA A 150 5.90 4.90 -3.08
C ALA A 150 6.61 4.25 -4.28
N LEU A 151 7.29 5.04 -5.13
CA LEU A 151 8.09 4.53 -6.23
C LEU A 151 9.19 3.58 -5.71
N CYS A 152 9.90 4.00 -4.67
CA CYS A 152 10.95 3.18 -4.06
C CYS A 152 10.37 1.95 -3.33
N ALA A 153 9.21 2.09 -2.65
CA ALA A 153 8.52 0.97 -2.02
C ALA A 153 8.13 -0.09 -3.06
N LYS A 154 7.63 0.35 -4.22
CA LYS A 154 7.30 -0.53 -5.33
C LYS A 154 8.53 -1.26 -5.87
N ALA A 155 9.64 -0.58 -6.07
CA ALA A 155 10.89 -1.21 -6.54
C ALA A 155 11.36 -2.34 -5.60
N GLY A 156 11.21 -2.15 -4.28
CA GLY A 156 11.44 -3.20 -3.30
C GLY A 156 10.44 -4.34 -3.42
N ALA A 157 9.13 -4.03 -3.44
CA ALA A 157 8.06 -5.01 -3.49
C ALA A 157 8.12 -5.90 -4.76
N ASP A 158 8.52 -5.36 -5.90
CA ASP A 158 8.62 -6.08 -7.18
C ASP A 158 9.70 -7.19 -7.17
N THR A 159 10.61 -7.21 -6.19
CA THR A 159 11.59 -8.29 -6.02
C THR A 159 11.01 -9.54 -5.35
N LEU A 160 9.83 -9.44 -4.76
CA LEU A 160 9.16 -10.53 -4.07
C LEU A 160 8.48 -11.45 -5.10
N LYS A 161 8.97 -12.68 -5.18
CA LYS A 161 8.43 -13.73 -6.05
C LYS A 161 7.96 -14.90 -5.21
#